data_6988060c10a2c2330bbace729592c9a1
#
_entry.id   6988060c10a2c2330bbace729592c9a1
#
_cell.length_a   1.000
_cell.length_b   1.000
_cell.length_c   1.000
_cell.angle_alpha   90.00
_cell.angle_beta   90.00
_cell.angle_gamma   90.00
#
_symmetry.space_group_name_H-M   'P 1'
#
loop_
_entity.id
_entity.type
_entity.pdbx_description
1 polymer ?
#
loop_
_entity_poly.entity_id
_entity_poly.type
_entity_poly.pdbx_seq_one_letter_code
_entity_poly.pdbx_strand_id
1 'polypeptide(L)'
;KLYKGDCLIESDKIESGSVDLILTDLPYGTMTKLNYKEQIQCRGENSFKWDEVIDTKKVYEIANRILRKNGKMVLFCQQPFTNELINKAIPNVSFSYSMIWEKDNYGHALLAKKAPLNYYEDILVFSKRDDPNDGNLIRDYFKEERKKIKESLTEINKIAFNNKSGKDGMAGNILSSYKKNWSFPTKERYNKLNEVYGICKKPYEELEILNNKFKNKFASTFNLWEGKK
;
A
#
# COMPACT_ATOMS: atom_id res chain seq x y z
N LYS A 1 -18.74 -5.08 6.66
CA LYS A 1 -18.73 -6.13 7.71
C LYS A 1 -18.01 -5.60 8.93
N LEU A 2 -18.51 -5.94 10.13
CA LEU A 2 -17.88 -5.66 11.40
C LEU A 2 -17.43 -6.98 12.02
N TYR A 3 -16.16 -7.05 12.45
CA TYR A 3 -15.62 -8.19 13.17
C TYR A 3 -15.29 -7.75 14.59
N LYS A 4 -15.74 -8.53 15.58
CA LYS A 4 -15.48 -8.28 17.01
C LYS A 4 -14.52 -9.34 17.52
N GLY A 5 -13.35 -8.92 17.98
CA GLY A 5 -12.34 -9.82 18.51
C GLY A 5 -10.93 -9.25 18.39
N ASP A 6 -9.93 -10.11 18.63
CA ASP A 6 -8.53 -9.79 18.42
C ASP A 6 -8.26 -9.64 16.92
N CYS A 7 -7.77 -8.49 16.50
CA CYS A 7 -7.50 -8.19 15.09
C CYS A 7 -6.46 -9.14 14.46
N LEU A 8 -5.55 -9.70 15.24
CA LEU A 8 -4.57 -10.68 14.76
C LEU A 8 -5.23 -12.01 14.37
N ILE A 9 -6.35 -12.35 15.01
CA ILE A 9 -7.13 -13.58 14.74
C ILE A 9 -8.23 -13.29 13.73
N GLU A 10 -8.99 -12.20 13.95
CA GLU A 10 -10.13 -11.86 13.10
C GLU A 10 -9.72 -11.51 11.66
N SER A 11 -8.48 -11.05 11.47
CA SER A 11 -7.94 -10.76 10.14
C SER A 11 -7.95 -11.98 9.21
N ASP A 12 -7.91 -13.22 9.73
CA ASP A 12 -7.94 -14.44 8.93
C ASP A 12 -9.24 -14.61 8.13
N LYS A 13 -10.31 -13.96 8.58
CA LYS A 13 -11.60 -13.91 7.88
C LYS A 13 -11.62 -12.96 6.69
N ILE A 14 -10.55 -12.18 6.50
CA ILE A 14 -10.43 -11.20 5.40
C ILE A 14 -9.69 -11.87 4.24
N GLU A 15 -10.29 -11.80 3.07
CA GLU A 15 -9.71 -12.35 1.83
C GLU A 15 -8.38 -11.67 1.49
N SER A 16 -7.40 -12.46 1.05
CA SER A 16 -6.09 -11.98 0.65
C SER A 16 -6.19 -11.00 -0.53
N GLY A 17 -5.47 -9.88 -0.47
CA GLY A 17 -5.45 -8.89 -1.53
C GLY A 17 -6.76 -8.11 -1.74
N SER A 18 -7.67 -8.11 -0.76
CA SER A 18 -9.00 -7.48 -0.88
C SER A 18 -9.09 -6.08 -0.25
N VAL A 19 -8.09 -5.66 0.53
CA VAL A 19 -8.14 -4.42 1.32
C VAL A 19 -7.35 -3.31 0.64
N ASP A 20 -7.96 -2.15 0.49
CA ASP A 20 -7.33 -0.94 -0.05
C ASP A 20 -6.50 -0.20 0.98
N LEU A 21 -7.01 -0.12 2.21
CA LEU A 21 -6.46 0.68 3.29
C LEU A 21 -6.59 -0.05 4.62
N ILE A 22 -5.49 -0.14 5.35
CA ILE A 22 -5.45 -0.41 6.78
C ILE A 22 -5.17 0.93 7.46
N LEU A 23 -6.05 1.36 8.35
CA LEU A 23 -5.87 2.57 9.16
C LEU A 23 -6.08 2.20 10.61
N THR A 24 -5.06 2.36 11.44
CA THR A 24 -5.13 1.98 12.85
C THR A 24 -4.17 2.78 13.72
N ASP A 25 -4.54 2.88 14.98
CA ASP A 25 -3.73 3.37 16.09
C ASP A 25 -3.36 2.17 16.95
N LEU A 26 -2.10 1.75 16.87
CA LEU A 26 -1.61 0.59 17.62
C LEU A 26 -1.21 1.00 19.05
N PRO A 27 -1.34 0.14 20.05
CA PRO A 27 -0.84 0.44 21.39
C PRO A 27 0.70 0.58 21.35
N TYR A 28 1.19 1.71 21.88
CA TYR A 28 2.62 2.08 21.81
C TYR A 28 3.47 1.46 22.92
N GLY A 29 2.86 0.93 23.97
CA GLY A 29 3.54 0.44 25.17
C GLY A 29 4.27 1.54 25.96
N THR A 30 3.92 2.80 25.74
CA THR A 30 4.58 3.92 26.40
C THR A 30 4.08 4.10 27.84
N MET A 31 2.82 3.77 28.08
CA MET A 31 2.19 3.88 29.41
C MET A 31 2.64 2.75 30.34
N THR A 32 2.91 1.56 29.81
CA THR A 32 3.38 0.40 30.58
C THR A 32 4.87 0.49 30.92
N LYS A 33 5.69 1.12 30.07
CA LYS A 33 7.15 1.28 30.26
C LYS A 33 7.51 2.40 31.20
N LEU A 34 6.68 3.41 31.32
CA LEU A 34 6.88 4.47 32.29
C LEU A 34 6.51 3.90 33.64
N ASN A 35 7.48 3.83 34.60
CA ASN A 35 7.28 3.42 35.97
C ASN A 35 6.34 4.41 36.68
N TYR A 36 5.08 4.47 36.26
CA TYR A 36 4.01 5.23 36.90
C TYR A 36 3.54 4.58 38.21
N LYS A 37 4.19 3.50 38.66
CA LYS A 37 3.82 2.81 39.93
C LYS A 37 3.65 3.75 41.09
N GLU A 38 4.43 4.82 41.17
CA GLU A 38 4.32 5.82 42.24
C GLU A 38 3.23 6.88 42.01
N GLN A 39 2.74 7.06 40.76
CA GLN A 39 1.71 8.07 40.48
C GLN A 39 0.33 7.48 40.19
N ILE A 40 0.22 6.15 40.04
CA ILE A 40 -1.02 5.44 39.68
C ILE A 40 -1.73 4.84 40.89
N GLN A 41 -1.32 5.13 42.09
CA GLN A 41 -2.06 4.70 43.31
C GLN A 41 -3.56 5.08 43.30
N CYS A 42 -3.96 6.00 42.38
CA CYS A 42 -5.35 6.44 42.23
C CYS A 42 -6.17 5.70 41.17
N ARG A 43 -5.59 4.83 40.34
CA ARG A 43 -6.29 4.27 39.15
C ARG A 43 -6.25 2.75 38.96
N GLY A 44 -5.93 1.98 39.97
CA GLY A 44 -5.97 0.50 39.93
C GLY A 44 -4.97 -0.14 38.93
N GLU A 45 -4.42 -1.30 39.28
CA GLU A 45 -3.35 -2.03 38.57
C GLU A 45 -3.70 -2.45 37.13
N ASN A 46 -4.97 -2.42 36.73
CA ASN A 46 -5.44 -2.90 35.42
C ASN A 46 -5.70 -1.81 34.41
N SER A 47 -5.47 -0.53 34.77
CA SER A 47 -5.91 0.59 33.91
C SER A 47 -5.11 0.77 32.59
N PHE A 48 -3.98 0.07 32.41
CA PHE A 48 -3.11 0.19 31.23
C PHE A 48 -2.85 -1.13 30.50
N LYS A 49 -3.60 -2.19 30.78
CA LYS A 49 -3.49 -3.47 30.05
C LYS A 49 -3.77 -3.34 28.54
N TRP A 50 -4.51 -2.30 28.17
CA TRP A 50 -4.79 -2.01 26.77
C TRP A 50 -3.58 -1.48 26.00
N ASP A 51 -2.56 -0.94 26.68
CA ASP A 51 -1.33 -0.41 26.09
C ASP A 51 -0.22 -1.48 25.99
N GLU A 52 -0.58 -2.74 25.86
CA GLU A 52 0.35 -3.81 25.59
C GLU A 52 0.76 -3.78 24.10
N VAL A 53 2.07 -3.72 23.86
CA VAL A 53 2.62 -3.63 22.50
C VAL A 53 2.23 -4.87 21.70
N ILE A 54 1.51 -4.65 20.62
CA ILE A 54 1.17 -5.70 19.66
C ILE A 54 2.41 -6.18 18.91
N ASP A 55 2.45 -7.47 18.54
CA ASP A 55 3.51 -8.01 17.70
C ASP A 55 3.50 -7.36 16.32
N THR A 56 4.38 -6.36 16.13
CA THR A 56 4.49 -5.60 14.90
C THR A 56 4.82 -6.47 13.69
N LYS A 57 5.56 -7.58 13.87
CA LYS A 57 5.85 -8.53 12.79
C LYS A 57 4.56 -9.13 12.24
N LYS A 58 3.67 -9.59 13.11
CA LYS A 58 2.36 -10.11 12.71
C LYS A 58 1.52 -9.05 11.99
N VAL A 59 1.56 -7.80 12.44
CA VAL A 59 0.86 -6.69 11.78
C VAL A 59 1.34 -6.54 10.32
N TYR A 60 2.65 -6.59 10.07
CA TYR A 60 3.20 -6.53 8.70
C TYR A 60 2.85 -7.78 7.87
N GLU A 61 2.85 -8.97 8.47
CA GLU A 61 2.46 -10.21 7.80
C GLU A 61 0.97 -10.16 7.38
N ILE A 62 0.09 -9.69 8.27
CA ILE A 62 -1.33 -9.49 7.97
C ILE A 62 -1.49 -8.44 6.88
N ALA A 63 -0.85 -7.29 6.99
CA ALA A 63 -0.91 -6.25 5.99
C ALA A 63 -0.43 -6.75 4.62
N ASN A 64 0.65 -7.54 4.60
CA ASN A 64 1.15 -8.16 3.37
C ASN A 64 0.15 -9.15 2.76
N ARG A 65 -0.62 -9.86 3.57
CA ARG A 65 -1.62 -10.80 3.09
C ARG A 65 -2.88 -10.10 2.58
N ILE A 66 -3.47 -9.21 3.39
CA ILE A 66 -4.81 -8.68 3.10
C ILE A 66 -4.81 -7.45 2.19
N LEU A 67 -3.77 -6.60 2.23
CA LEU A 67 -3.69 -5.46 1.33
C LEU A 67 -3.59 -5.93 -0.12
N ARG A 68 -4.33 -5.28 -1.00
CA ARG A 68 -4.09 -5.41 -2.43
C ARG A 68 -2.79 -4.72 -2.85
N LYS A 69 -2.31 -5.00 -4.03
CA LYS A 69 -1.19 -4.26 -4.62
C LYS A 69 -1.49 -2.75 -4.62
N ASN A 70 -0.50 -1.96 -4.23
CA ASN A 70 -0.59 -0.52 -4.01
C ASN A 70 -1.52 -0.09 -2.86
N GLY A 71 -2.10 -1.04 -2.11
CA GLY A 71 -2.82 -0.77 -0.86
C GLY A 71 -1.90 -0.11 0.16
N LYS A 72 -2.49 0.62 1.09
CA LYS A 72 -1.77 1.39 2.10
C LYS A 72 -2.07 0.89 3.50
N MET A 73 -1.03 0.90 4.34
CA MET A 73 -1.18 0.80 5.79
C MET A 73 -0.76 2.13 6.39
N VAL A 74 -1.65 2.72 7.18
CA VAL A 74 -1.45 4.01 7.84
C VAL A 74 -1.53 3.78 9.34
N LEU A 75 -0.45 4.11 10.04
CA LEU A 75 -0.29 3.88 11.47
C LEU A 75 -0.04 5.20 12.18
N PHE A 76 -0.82 5.47 13.23
CA PHE A 76 -0.51 6.52 14.19
C PHE A 76 0.57 6.02 15.14
N CYS A 77 1.51 6.87 15.50
CA CYS A 77 2.59 6.50 16.40
C CYS A 77 3.29 7.73 17.00
N GLN A 78 4.13 7.46 18.00
CA GLN A 78 5.03 8.44 18.62
C GLN A 78 6.39 7.80 18.86
N GLN A 79 7.42 8.62 18.97
CA GLN A 79 8.75 8.15 19.35
C GLN A 79 8.74 7.49 20.75
N PRO A 80 9.47 6.40 20.96
CA PRO A 80 10.40 5.70 20.04
C PRO A 80 9.73 4.67 19.12
N PHE A 81 8.42 4.43 19.27
CA PHE A 81 7.67 3.42 18.52
C PHE A 81 7.67 3.71 16.99
N THR A 82 7.69 4.99 16.59
CA THR A 82 7.86 5.42 15.20
C THR A 82 9.07 4.76 14.53
N ASN A 83 10.24 4.81 15.19
CA ASN A 83 11.45 4.19 14.67
C ASN A 83 11.37 2.66 14.62
N GLU A 84 10.73 2.07 15.61
CA GLU A 84 10.52 0.61 15.65
C GLU A 84 9.70 0.14 14.47
N LEU A 85 8.58 0.81 14.18
CA LEU A 85 7.72 0.49 13.05
C LEU A 85 8.47 0.61 11.71
N ILE A 86 9.23 1.68 11.50
CA ILE A 86 9.98 1.87 10.26
C ILE A 86 11.03 0.77 10.09
N ASN A 87 11.79 0.44 11.15
CA ASN A 87 12.85 -0.55 11.10
C ASN A 87 12.35 -1.99 10.94
N LYS A 88 11.15 -2.29 11.43
CA LYS A 88 10.52 -3.61 11.29
C LYS A 88 9.71 -3.78 10.01
N ALA A 89 9.63 -2.75 9.18
CA ALA A 89 8.93 -2.82 7.90
C ALA A 89 9.53 -3.91 7.00
N ILE A 90 8.66 -4.70 6.38
CA ILE A 90 9.08 -5.76 5.47
C ILE A 90 9.24 -5.22 4.04
N PRO A 91 10.08 -5.85 3.20
CA PRO A 91 10.36 -5.32 1.85
C PRO A 91 9.13 -5.11 0.99
N ASN A 92 8.10 -5.96 1.15
CA ASN A 92 6.87 -5.88 0.36
C ASN A 92 5.84 -4.88 0.91
N VAL A 93 5.89 -4.56 2.21
CA VAL A 93 5.09 -3.50 2.85
C VAL A 93 6.06 -2.50 3.46
N SER A 94 6.64 -1.68 2.60
CA SER A 94 7.73 -0.78 2.96
C SER A 94 7.23 0.61 3.31
N PHE A 95 7.98 1.28 4.18
CA PHE A 95 7.76 2.69 4.49
C PHE A 95 7.78 3.55 3.22
N SER A 96 6.82 4.46 3.10
CA SER A 96 6.67 5.38 1.97
C SER A 96 6.95 6.82 2.37
N TYR A 97 6.24 7.33 3.35
CA TYR A 97 6.38 8.69 3.88
C TYR A 97 5.68 8.81 5.24
N SER A 98 5.98 9.90 5.93
CA SER A 98 5.29 10.29 7.17
C SER A 98 4.52 11.59 6.97
N MET A 99 3.49 11.75 7.80
CA MET A 99 2.75 12.98 8.01
C MET A 99 2.76 13.29 9.50
N ILE A 100 2.46 14.52 9.85
CA ILE A 100 2.34 14.97 11.23
C ILE A 100 0.88 15.37 11.47
N TRP A 101 0.32 14.83 12.54
CA TRP A 101 -0.95 15.30 13.06
C TRP A 101 -0.69 16.29 14.19
N GLU A 102 -0.93 17.56 13.92
CA GLU A 102 -0.90 18.62 14.94
C GLU A 102 -2.18 18.55 15.77
N LYS A 103 -2.02 18.56 17.10
CA LYS A 103 -3.10 18.45 18.07
C LYS A 103 -3.45 19.82 18.66
N ASP A 104 -4.73 20.04 18.91
CA ASP A 104 -5.19 21.23 19.64
C ASP A 104 -4.75 21.23 21.10
N ASN A 105 -4.52 20.05 21.67
CA ASN A 105 -4.12 19.87 23.06
C ASN A 105 -2.83 19.07 23.17
N TYR A 106 -2.02 19.41 24.18
CA TYR A 106 -0.77 18.69 24.45
C TYR A 106 -1.00 17.28 24.99
N GLY A 107 -0.13 16.35 24.59
CA GLY A 107 0.02 15.05 25.23
C GLY A 107 1.02 15.08 26.40
N HIS A 108 0.98 14.03 27.21
CA HIS A 108 1.97 13.79 28.27
C HIS A 108 2.14 14.90 29.32
N ALA A 109 1.03 15.51 29.76
CA ALA A 109 1.04 16.56 30.80
C ALA A 109 1.87 16.22 32.05
N LEU A 110 1.90 14.95 32.44
CA LEU A 110 2.68 14.46 33.60
C LEU A 110 4.21 14.57 33.41
N LEU A 111 4.66 14.68 32.17
CA LEU A 111 6.07 14.83 31.84
C LEU A 111 6.52 16.31 31.71
N ALA A 112 5.62 17.26 31.85
CA ALA A 112 5.89 18.70 31.65
C ALA A 112 7.08 19.25 32.47
N LYS A 113 7.37 18.62 33.62
CA LYS A 113 8.53 18.99 34.47
C LYS A 113 9.84 18.36 33.99
N LYS A 114 9.81 17.37 33.12
CA LYS A 114 10.98 16.57 32.67
C LYS A 114 11.29 16.73 31.20
N ALA A 115 10.27 17.05 30.37
CA ALA A 115 10.42 17.17 28.93
C ALA A 115 9.42 18.21 28.36
N PRO A 116 9.69 18.77 27.19
CA PRO A 116 8.71 19.60 26.47
C PRO A 116 7.42 18.84 26.22
N LEU A 117 6.30 19.56 26.25
CA LEU A 117 5.01 19.00 25.91
C LEU A 117 4.92 18.72 24.41
N ASN A 118 4.29 17.62 24.06
CA ASN A 118 4.13 17.20 22.67
C ASN A 118 2.74 17.57 22.15
N TYR A 119 2.69 18.30 21.02
CA TYR A 119 1.49 18.74 20.33
C TYR A 119 1.27 18.01 18.99
N TYR A 120 1.98 16.93 18.73
CA TYR A 120 1.82 16.20 17.48
C TYR A 120 1.92 14.69 17.67
N GLU A 121 1.44 13.98 16.67
CA GLU A 121 1.68 12.55 16.47
C GLU A 121 2.19 12.30 15.05
N ASP A 122 3.04 11.29 14.93
CA ASP A 122 3.49 10.81 13.64
C ASP A 122 2.39 9.94 13.02
N ILE A 123 2.18 10.11 11.72
CA ILE A 123 1.36 9.21 10.90
C ILE A 123 2.27 8.60 9.86
N LEU A 124 2.53 7.30 9.98
CA LEU A 124 3.38 6.57 9.05
C LEU A 124 2.55 5.91 7.96
N VAL A 125 2.98 6.07 6.72
CA VAL A 125 2.34 5.45 5.56
C VAL A 125 3.27 4.41 4.96
N PHE A 126 2.79 3.17 4.92
CA PHE A 126 3.45 2.04 4.27
C PHE A 126 2.69 1.64 3.01
N SER A 127 3.38 1.11 2.03
CA SER A 127 2.77 0.70 0.76
C SER A 127 3.10 -0.75 0.44
N LYS A 128 2.09 -1.52 0.10
CA LYS A 128 2.30 -2.85 -0.47
C LYS A 128 2.75 -2.71 -1.92
N ARG A 129 3.96 -3.21 -2.22
CA ARG A 129 4.59 -3.07 -3.55
C ARG A 129 4.12 -4.14 -4.50
N ASP A 130 4.20 -5.37 -4.08
CA ASP A 130 3.97 -6.52 -4.93
C ASP A 130 2.97 -7.49 -4.32
N ASP A 131 2.22 -8.15 -5.18
CA ASP A 131 1.48 -9.33 -4.82
C ASP A 131 2.21 -10.53 -5.46
N PRO A 132 2.65 -11.53 -4.67
CA PRO A 132 3.22 -12.75 -5.25
C PRO A 132 2.20 -13.47 -6.14
N ASN A 133 0.92 -13.33 -5.79
CA ASN A 133 -0.22 -13.76 -6.59
C ASN A 133 -0.81 -12.61 -7.38
N ASP A 134 0.02 -11.65 -7.80
CA ASP A 134 -0.38 -10.52 -8.63
C ASP A 134 -0.95 -11.06 -9.95
N GLY A 135 -2.11 -11.68 -9.82
CA GLY A 135 -3.01 -11.94 -10.90
C GLY A 135 -3.51 -10.62 -11.47
N ASN A 136 -2.59 -9.79 -11.97
CA ASN A 136 -3.00 -8.72 -12.85
C ASN A 136 -3.57 -9.40 -14.10
N LEU A 137 -4.86 -9.73 -13.99
CA LEU A 137 -5.62 -10.41 -15.05
C LEU A 137 -5.41 -9.74 -16.41
N ILE A 138 -5.14 -8.43 -16.41
CA ILE A 138 -4.89 -7.65 -17.62
C ILE A 138 -3.50 -7.95 -18.16
N ARG A 139 -2.48 -7.98 -17.30
CA ARG A 139 -1.12 -8.33 -17.71
C ARG A 139 -1.07 -9.78 -18.19
N ASP A 140 -1.77 -10.68 -17.52
CA ASP A 140 -1.82 -12.08 -17.92
C ASP A 140 -2.59 -12.23 -19.25
N TYR A 141 -3.64 -11.45 -19.47
CA TYR A 141 -4.29 -11.35 -20.77
C TYR A 141 -3.29 -10.94 -21.86
N PHE A 142 -2.50 -9.87 -21.68
CA PHE A 142 -1.50 -9.47 -22.67
C PHE A 142 -0.36 -10.47 -22.84
N LYS A 143 0.00 -11.23 -21.81
CA LYS A 143 0.95 -12.35 -21.94
C LYS A 143 0.40 -13.46 -22.84
N GLU A 144 -0.86 -13.83 -22.69
CA GLU A 144 -1.49 -14.83 -23.53
C GLU A 144 -1.63 -14.31 -24.99
N GLU A 145 -1.99 -13.05 -25.16
CA GLU A 145 -2.02 -12.41 -26.49
C GLU A 145 -0.62 -12.39 -27.13
N ARG A 146 0.43 -12.14 -26.33
CA ARG A 146 1.84 -12.18 -26.79
C ARG A 146 2.25 -13.53 -27.37
N LYS A 147 1.77 -14.63 -26.82
CA LYS A 147 2.09 -15.98 -27.32
C LYS A 147 1.61 -16.24 -28.74
N LYS A 148 0.64 -15.49 -29.22
CA LYS A 148 0.08 -15.60 -30.57
C LYS A 148 0.94 -14.90 -31.64
N ILE A 149 1.89 -14.05 -31.21
CA ILE A 149 2.76 -13.28 -32.10
C ILE A 149 4.12 -13.98 -32.19
N LYS A 150 4.59 -14.26 -33.40
CA LYS A 150 5.88 -14.93 -33.66
C LYS A 150 7.07 -13.97 -33.61
N GLU A 151 6.85 -12.73 -33.97
CA GLU A 151 7.86 -11.68 -34.10
C GLU A 151 8.45 -11.32 -32.72
N SER A 152 9.70 -10.88 -32.71
CA SER A 152 10.36 -10.35 -31.52
C SER A 152 9.74 -9.02 -31.08
N LEU A 153 9.93 -8.63 -29.81
CA LEU A 153 9.46 -7.33 -29.33
C LEU A 153 10.04 -6.15 -30.13
N THR A 154 11.26 -6.30 -30.62
CA THR A 154 11.93 -5.30 -31.47
C THR A 154 11.23 -5.16 -32.83
N GLU A 155 10.84 -6.27 -33.45
CA GLU A 155 10.09 -6.28 -34.70
C GLU A 155 8.68 -5.71 -34.49
N ILE A 156 8.00 -6.09 -33.42
CA ILE A 156 6.68 -5.53 -33.07
C ILE A 156 6.76 -4.00 -32.93
N ASN A 157 7.80 -3.48 -32.31
CA ASN A 157 8.01 -2.03 -32.21
C ASN A 157 8.15 -1.36 -33.59
N LYS A 158 8.85 -2.00 -34.52
CA LYS A 158 9.02 -1.48 -35.89
C LYS A 158 7.71 -1.52 -36.65
N ILE A 159 7.01 -2.65 -36.64
CA ILE A 159 5.83 -2.91 -37.44
C ILE A 159 4.60 -2.18 -36.92
N ALA A 160 4.26 -2.38 -35.65
CA ALA A 160 3.03 -1.83 -35.07
C ALA A 160 3.17 -0.37 -34.64
N PHE A 161 4.37 0.04 -34.20
CA PHE A 161 4.57 1.38 -33.63
C PHE A 161 5.46 2.30 -34.48
N ASN A 162 5.82 1.90 -35.71
CA ASN A 162 6.67 2.66 -36.61
C ASN A 162 8.00 3.13 -36.02
N ASN A 163 8.51 2.40 -35.04
CA ASN A 163 9.76 2.73 -34.38
C ASN A 163 10.95 2.18 -35.15
N LYS A 164 11.60 3.04 -35.95
CA LYS A 164 12.72 2.64 -36.83
C LYS A 164 13.87 1.94 -36.10
N SER A 165 14.16 2.31 -34.86
CA SER A 165 15.23 1.69 -34.08
C SER A 165 14.82 0.37 -33.44
N GLY A 166 13.52 0.15 -33.22
CA GLY A 166 12.98 -0.97 -32.45
C GLY A 166 13.34 -0.97 -30.96
N LYS A 167 14.15 0.00 -30.51
CA LYS A 167 14.74 0.01 -29.16
C LYS A 167 13.83 0.63 -28.09
N ASP A 168 12.85 1.45 -28.48
CA ASP A 168 11.91 2.02 -27.51
C ASP A 168 10.96 0.93 -27.02
N GLY A 169 10.83 0.83 -25.72
CA GLY A 169 10.19 -0.29 -25.05
C GLY A 169 8.65 -0.40 -25.15
N MET A 170 7.99 0.23 -26.17
CA MET A 170 6.52 0.26 -26.27
C MET A 170 5.89 -1.14 -26.28
N ALA A 171 6.35 -2.02 -27.19
CA ALA A 171 5.89 -3.41 -27.21
C ALA A 171 6.29 -4.15 -25.92
N GLY A 172 7.51 -3.91 -25.44
CA GLY A 172 8.00 -4.46 -24.20
C GLY A 172 7.16 -4.07 -22.98
N ASN A 173 6.75 -2.80 -22.90
CA ASN A 173 5.92 -2.31 -21.80
C ASN A 173 4.51 -2.91 -21.79
N ILE A 174 3.96 -3.29 -22.94
CA ILE A 174 2.61 -3.87 -23.05
C ILE A 174 2.64 -5.40 -22.96
N LEU A 175 3.55 -6.01 -23.72
CA LEU A 175 3.57 -7.45 -23.99
C LEU A 175 4.63 -8.21 -23.19
N SER A 176 5.45 -7.51 -22.37
CA SER A 176 6.50 -8.15 -21.58
C SER A 176 5.93 -9.04 -20.48
N SER A 177 6.60 -10.16 -20.26
CA SER A 177 6.40 -10.98 -19.06
C SER A 177 6.99 -10.37 -17.79
N TYR A 178 7.88 -9.38 -17.93
CA TYR A 178 8.51 -8.71 -16.80
C TYR A 178 7.58 -7.70 -16.14
N LYS A 179 7.20 -7.98 -14.90
CA LYS A 179 6.30 -7.20 -14.07
C LYS A 179 6.73 -5.73 -13.91
N LYS A 180 8.02 -5.49 -13.76
CA LYS A 180 8.58 -4.16 -13.46
C LYS A 180 8.36 -3.13 -14.58
N ASN A 181 8.32 -3.59 -15.80
CA ASN A 181 8.25 -2.73 -16.98
C ASN A 181 6.86 -2.71 -17.63
N TRP A 182 5.90 -3.48 -17.11
CA TRP A 182 4.58 -3.55 -17.70
C TRP A 182 3.75 -2.28 -17.41
N SER A 183 3.12 -1.77 -18.45
CA SER A 183 2.16 -0.66 -18.36
C SER A 183 0.92 -0.94 -19.23
N PHE A 184 -0.23 -0.49 -18.76
CA PHE A 184 -1.46 -0.58 -19.53
C PHE A 184 -1.35 0.29 -20.78
N PRO A 185 -1.68 -0.24 -21.98
CA PRO A 185 -1.56 0.51 -23.23
C PRO A 185 -2.53 1.67 -23.31
N THR A 186 -2.17 2.70 -24.08
CA THR A 186 -3.15 3.70 -24.54
C THR A 186 -4.08 3.06 -25.57
N LYS A 187 -5.30 3.62 -25.75
CA LYS A 187 -6.28 3.12 -26.73
C LYS A 187 -5.69 3.06 -28.14
N GLU A 188 -4.90 4.05 -28.53
CA GLU A 188 -4.21 4.08 -29.83
C GLU A 188 -3.27 2.88 -30.00
N ARG A 189 -2.43 2.60 -29.00
CA ARG A 189 -1.49 1.46 -29.03
C ARG A 189 -2.19 0.12 -29.04
N TYR A 190 -3.28 0.02 -28.28
CA TYR A 190 -4.13 -1.17 -28.26
C TYR A 190 -4.72 -1.47 -29.64
N ASN A 191 -5.30 -0.44 -30.29
CA ASN A 191 -5.87 -0.55 -31.61
C ASN A 191 -4.83 -0.93 -32.68
N LYS A 192 -3.62 -0.34 -32.64
CA LYS A 192 -2.51 -0.68 -33.55
C LYS A 192 -2.09 -2.14 -33.41
N LEU A 193 -2.00 -2.67 -32.18
CA LEU A 193 -1.69 -4.09 -31.97
C LEU A 193 -2.79 -4.99 -32.53
N ASN A 194 -4.05 -4.60 -32.38
CA ASN A 194 -5.17 -5.38 -32.90
C ASN A 194 -5.24 -5.32 -34.43
N GLU A 195 -5.00 -4.16 -35.04
CA GLU A 195 -4.99 -3.95 -36.49
C GLU A 195 -3.90 -4.79 -37.13
N VAL A 196 -2.69 -4.80 -36.59
CA VAL A 196 -1.53 -5.48 -37.21
C VAL A 196 -1.53 -6.99 -36.93
N TYR A 197 -1.90 -7.43 -35.75
CA TYR A 197 -1.74 -8.83 -35.34
C TYR A 197 -3.06 -9.57 -35.05
N GLY A 198 -4.20 -8.88 -35.11
CA GLY A 198 -5.51 -9.50 -34.81
C GLY A 198 -5.63 -10.09 -33.40
N ILE A 199 -4.77 -9.63 -32.50
CA ILE A 199 -4.80 -9.93 -31.08
C ILE A 199 -5.73 -8.94 -30.35
N CYS A 200 -5.88 -9.02 -29.06
CA CYS A 200 -6.64 -8.01 -28.32
C CYS A 200 -8.16 -8.04 -28.64
N LYS A 201 -8.76 -9.23 -28.53
CA LYS A 201 -10.19 -9.43 -28.84
C LYS A 201 -11.17 -8.82 -27.82
N LYS A 202 -10.71 -8.51 -26.58
CA LYS A 202 -11.57 -7.87 -25.59
C LYS A 202 -11.75 -6.39 -25.92
N PRO A 203 -12.92 -5.78 -25.64
CA PRO A 203 -13.08 -4.33 -25.78
C PRO A 203 -12.07 -3.57 -24.88
N TYR A 204 -11.45 -2.51 -25.42
CA TYR A 204 -10.49 -1.70 -24.68
C TYR A 204 -11.10 -1.13 -23.40
N GLU A 205 -12.35 -0.69 -23.46
CA GLU A 205 -13.10 -0.08 -22.37
C GLU A 205 -13.28 -1.04 -21.20
N GLU A 206 -13.51 -2.33 -21.47
CA GLU A 206 -13.59 -3.38 -20.43
C GLU A 206 -12.25 -3.52 -19.70
N LEU A 207 -11.15 -3.57 -20.44
CA LEU A 207 -9.81 -3.66 -19.86
C LEU A 207 -9.43 -2.39 -19.10
N GLU A 208 -9.86 -1.22 -19.56
CA GLU A 208 -9.63 0.08 -18.90
C GLU A 208 -10.38 0.16 -17.56
N ILE A 209 -11.64 -0.28 -17.52
CA ILE A 209 -12.42 -0.36 -16.27
C ILE A 209 -11.71 -1.28 -15.26
N LEU A 210 -11.27 -2.46 -15.70
CA LEU A 210 -10.52 -3.38 -14.86
C LEU A 210 -9.21 -2.74 -14.37
N ASN A 211 -8.43 -2.09 -15.26
CA ASN A 211 -7.20 -1.42 -14.90
C ASN A 211 -7.42 -0.30 -13.89
N ASN A 212 -8.50 0.47 -14.02
CA ASN A 212 -8.83 1.56 -13.12
C ASN A 212 -9.24 1.06 -11.73
N LYS A 213 -9.79 -0.16 -11.62
CA LYS A 213 -10.03 -0.81 -10.32
C LYS A 213 -8.72 -1.11 -9.57
N PHE A 214 -7.63 -1.33 -10.28
CA PHE A 214 -6.30 -1.58 -9.70
C PHE A 214 -5.46 -0.32 -9.51
N LYS A 215 -5.88 0.83 -10.04
CA LYS A 215 -5.19 2.11 -9.80
C LYS A 215 -5.46 2.57 -8.38
N ASN A 216 -4.37 2.88 -7.67
CA ASN A 216 -4.49 3.46 -6.34
C ASN A 216 -4.88 4.94 -6.45
N LYS A 217 -6.08 5.29 -5.99
CA LYS A 217 -6.57 6.67 -5.90
C LYS A 217 -6.20 7.35 -4.58
N PHE A 218 -5.49 6.65 -3.69
CA PHE A 218 -5.19 7.13 -2.35
C PHE A 218 -4.41 8.48 -2.37
N ALA A 219 -3.40 8.60 -3.23
CA ALA A 219 -2.62 9.83 -3.35
C ALA A 219 -3.47 11.03 -3.80
N SER A 220 -4.43 10.82 -4.72
CA SER A 220 -5.33 11.89 -5.16
C SER A 220 -6.34 12.30 -4.09
N THR A 221 -6.66 11.40 -3.18
CA THR A 221 -7.56 11.68 -2.05
C THR A 221 -6.85 12.50 -0.97
N PHE A 222 -5.55 12.25 -0.74
CA PHE A 222 -4.76 13.01 0.24
C PHE A 222 -4.46 14.45 -0.19
N ASN A 223 -4.33 14.73 -1.49
CA ASN A 223 -4.15 16.09 -2.00
C ASN A 223 -5.36 17.00 -1.75
N LEU A 224 -6.51 16.45 -1.35
CA LEU A 224 -7.68 17.21 -0.92
C LEU A 224 -7.60 17.67 0.56
N TRP A 225 -6.57 17.23 1.28
CA TRP A 225 -6.32 17.59 2.69
C TRP A 225 -5.39 18.79 2.87
N GLU A 226 -5.06 19.52 1.80
CA GLU A 226 -4.48 20.84 1.91
C GLU A 226 -5.53 21.75 2.57
N GLY A 227 -5.33 21.93 3.86
CA GLY A 227 -6.29 22.47 4.78
C GLY A 227 -6.88 23.79 4.32
N LYS A 228 -8.16 23.89 4.40
CA LYS A 228 -8.80 25.17 4.72
C LYS A 228 -8.28 25.57 6.10
N LYS A 229 -7.33 26.52 6.13
CA LYS A 229 -7.05 27.33 7.30
C LYS A 229 -8.26 28.19 7.61
#